data_89c06b158a840eb597f0f22150ee8a9c
#
_entry.id   89c06b158a840eb597f0f22150ee8a9c
#
_cell.length_a   1.000
_cell.length_b   1.000
_cell.length_c   1.000
_cell.angle_alpha   90.00
_cell.angle_beta   90.00
_cell.angle_gamma   90.00
#
_symmetry.space_group_name_H-M   'P 1'
#
loop_
_entity.id
_entity.type
_entity.pdbx_description
1 polymer ?
#
loop_
_entity_poly.entity_id
_entity_poly.type
_entity_poly.pdbx_seq_one_letter_code
_entity_poly.pdbx_strand_id
1 'polypeptide(L)'
;MNESNVLFKNLTAGATIHALIKGDNMRYVEGAIVSVGMPRYDIPKDNSSIQMSVPALPTSVVDVTYSLEGKNFTDAIDVNASMHPTKQPGATTLLATDKSTILRELRATLKIDEDYLAHVDDEKARREKSVAKCRELISQLDTEYAEKQAFENRIKTLEEGQSQTNAMLQQIIDKLNK
;
A
#
# COMPACT_ATOMS: atom_id res chain seq x y z
N MET A 1 -29.79 9.41 -11.03
CA MET A 1 -29.16 10.36 -11.98
C MET A 1 -27.97 9.63 -12.58
N ASN A 2 -28.00 9.36 -13.90
CA ASN A 2 -26.83 8.79 -14.58
C ASN A 2 -25.77 9.89 -14.65
N GLU A 3 -24.78 9.86 -13.77
CA GLU A 3 -23.57 10.65 -13.93
C GLU A 3 -22.88 10.13 -15.19
N SER A 4 -23.04 10.88 -16.29
CA SER A 4 -22.28 10.58 -17.51
C SER A 4 -20.79 10.79 -17.18
N ASN A 5 -20.04 9.71 -17.08
CA ASN A 5 -18.59 9.77 -16.93
C ASN A 5 -18.01 10.61 -18.07
N VAL A 6 -17.57 11.81 -17.78
CA VAL A 6 -16.86 12.66 -18.75
C VAL A 6 -15.51 12.01 -19.04
N LEU A 7 -15.18 11.82 -20.32
CA LEU A 7 -13.88 11.23 -20.72
C LEU A 7 -12.82 12.32 -20.84
N PHE A 8 -11.57 11.97 -20.60
CA PHE A 8 -10.45 12.93 -20.73
C PHE A 8 -10.40 13.63 -22.10
N LYS A 9 -10.68 12.88 -23.18
CA LYS A 9 -10.72 13.44 -24.56
C LYS A 9 -11.74 14.53 -24.78
N ASN A 10 -12.76 14.61 -23.91
CA ASN A 10 -13.87 15.57 -24.02
C ASN A 10 -13.65 16.79 -23.12
N LEU A 11 -12.56 16.84 -22.36
CA LEU A 11 -12.23 17.98 -21.52
C LEU A 11 -11.68 19.15 -22.35
N THR A 12 -11.94 20.35 -21.90
CA THR A 12 -11.43 21.59 -22.51
C THR A 12 -10.43 22.25 -21.57
N ALA A 13 -9.58 23.13 -22.11
CA ALA A 13 -8.68 23.93 -21.30
C ALA A 13 -9.46 24.70 -20.22
N GLY A 14 -8.94 24.70 -18.99
CA GLY A 14 -9.60 25.27 -17.81
C GLY A 14 -10.57 24.33 -17.09
N ALA A 15 -10.91 23.16 -17.65
CA ALA A 15 -11.74 22.18 -16.95
C ALA A 15 -10.99 21.66 -15.69
N THR A 16 -11.74 21.46 -14.61
CA THR A 16 -11.18 20.90 -13.37
C THR A 16 -10.85 19.43 -13.56
N ILE A 17 -9.67 19.03 -13.06
CA ILE A 17 -9.24 17.63 -12.91
C ILE A 17 -9.04 17.34 -11.44
N HIS A 18 -9.34 16.12 -11.05
CA HIS A 18 -9.24 15.64 -9.68
C HIS A 18 -8.10 14.64 -9.56
N ALA A 19 -7.24 14.81 -8.57
CA ALA A 19 -6.10 13.93 -8.34
C ALA A 19 -6.09 13.39 -6.92
N LEU A 20 -5.89 12.08 -6.79
CA LEU A 20 -5.60 11.41 -5.53
C LEU A 20 -4.14 10.98 -5.54
N ILE A 21 -3.30 11.66 -4.79
CA ILE A 21 -1.88 11.32 -4.61
C ILE A 21 -1.81 10.30 -3.49
N LYS A 22 -1.41 9.05 -3.84
CA LYS A 22 -1.31 7.93 -2.90
C LYS A 22 0.09 7.88 -2.29
N GLY A 23 0.21 7.31 -1.09
CA GLY A 23 1.46 7.16 -0.34
C GLY A 23 1.20 7.38 1.14
N ASP A 24 2.27 7.51 1.93
CA ASP A 24 2.17 7.70 3.39
C ASP A 24 1.39 8.95 3.79
N ASN A 25 1.42 9.99 2.93
CA ASN A 25 0.64 11.21 3.08
C ASN A 25 -0.38 11.31 1.93
N MET A 26 -1.36 10.41 1.93
CA MET A 26 -2.44 10.44 0.94
C MET A 26 -3.16 11.80 0.96
N ARG A 27 -3.33 12.42 -0.21
CA ARG A 27 -4.01 13.71 -0.33
C ARG A 27 -4.77 13.85 -1.64
N TYR A 28 -5.84 14.62 -1.55
CA TYR A 28 -6.62 15.04 -2.70
C TYR A 28 -6.19 16.42 -3.15
N VAL A 29 -6.06 16.60 -4.48
CA VAL A 29 -5.68 17.87 -5.11
C VAL A 29 -6.62 18.12 -6.29
N GLU A 30 -7.05 19.35 -6.43
CA GLU A 30 -7.72 19.82 -7.64
C GLU A 30 -6.71 20.52 -8.54
N GLY A 31 -6.79 20.25 -9.82
CA GLY A 31 -5.97 20.85 -10.85
C GLY A 31 -6.82 21.35 -12.02
N ALA A 32 -6.17 21.79 -13.05
CA ALA A 32 -6.83 22.26 -14.25
C ALA A 32 -6.22 21.63 -15.50
N ILE A 33 -7.05 21.33 -16.48
CA ILE A 33 -6.61 20.93 -17.82
C ILE A 33 -6.00 22.16 -18.52
N VAL A 34 -4.80 21.99 -19.03
CA VAL A 34 -4.10 23.01 -19.83
C VAL A 34 -4.42 22.82 -21.31
N SER A 35 -4.30 21.59 -21.79
CA SER A 35 -4.65 21.23 -23.17
C SER A 35 -4.94 19.74 -23.32
N VAL A 36 -5.74 19.42 -24.32
CA VAL A 36 -6.04 18.04 -24.73
C VAL A 36 -5.68 17.92 -26.20
N GLY A 37 -4.78 16.98 -26.53
CA GLY A 37 -4.33 16.72 -27.89
C GLY A 37 -5.36 15.99 -28.74
N MET A 38 -5.01 15.71 -29.98
CA MET A 38 -5.82 14.83 -30.83
C MET A 38 -5.56 13.36 -30.51
N PRO A 39 -6.57 12.49 -30.64
CA PRO A 39 -6.38 11.05 -30.52
C PRO A 39 -5.31 10.54 -31.49
N ARG A 40 -4.40 9.70 -30.98
CA ARG A 40 -3.36 9.03 -31.74
C ARG A 40 -3.23 7.57 -31.29
N TYR A 41 -2.64 6.75 -32.13
CA TYR A 41 -2.30 5.38 -31.74
C TYR A 41 -0.97 5.40 -30.97
N ASP A 42 -0.96 4.77 -29.80
CA ASP A 42 0.26 4.50 -29.06
C ASP A 42 0.78 3.11 -29.47
N ILE A 43 1.93 3.11 -30.13
CA ILE A 43 2.62 1.88 -30.51
C ILE A 43 3.64 1.62 -29.41
N PRO A 44 3.49 0.54 -28.60
CA PRO A 44 4.47 0.21 -27.59
C PRO A 44 5.85 0.07 -28.27
N LYS A 45 6.81 0.86 -27.82
CA LYS A 45 8.21 0.69 -28.22
C LYS A 45 8.74 -0.52 -27.46
N ASP A 46 8.64 -1.70 -28.05
CA ASP A 46 9.28 -2.91 -27.53
C ASP A 46 10.80 -2.71 -27.51
N ASN A 47 11.30 -2.35 -26.33
CA ASN A 47 12.70 -2.41 -25.98
C ASN A 47 12.93 -3.65 -25.12
N SER A 48 12.77 -4.85 -25.65
CA SER A 48 13.48 -6.02 -25.09
C SER A 48 13.18 -7.31 -25.83
N SER A 49 14.26 -7.98 -26.27
CA SER A 49 14.50 -9.43 -26.34
C SER A 49 13.28 -10.32 -26.63
N ILE A 50 13.29 -10.84 -27.80
CA ILE A 50 12.63 -12.04 -28.33
C ILE A 50 12.01 -12.92 -27.22
N GLN A 51 10.83 -12.57 -26.76
CA GLN A 51 9.85 -13.49 -26.24
C GLN A 51 8.64 -13.39 -27.16
N MET A 52 8.16 -14.55 -27.63
CA MET A 52 6.95 -14.68 -28.45
C MET A 52 5.74 -14.23 -27.63
N SER A 53 5.58 -12.93 -27.45
CA SER A 53 4.38 -12.32 -26.89
C SER A 53 3.49 -11.87 -28.04
N VAL A 54 2.23 -12.21 -27.93
CA VAL A 54 1.17 -11.72 -28.84
C VAL A 54 1.34 -10.20 -28.97
N PRO A 55 1.42 -9.65 -30.20
CA PRO A 55 1.58 -8.20 -30.36
C PRO A 55 0.44 -7.48 -29.65
N ALA A 56 0.80 -6.60 -28.71
CA ALA A 56 -0.19 -5.77 -28.04
C ALA A 56 -0.93 -4.94 -29.09
N LEU A 57 -2.25 -5.01 -29.07
CA LEU A 57 -3.08 -4.19 -29.97
C LEU A 57 -2.79 -2.71 -29.71
N PRO A 58 -2.62 -1.88 -30.76
CA PRO A 58 -2.39 -0.46 -30.58
C PRO A 58 -3.56 0.17 -29.84
N THR A 59 -3.28 0.82 -28.71
CA THR A 59 -4.28 1.58 -27.95
C THR A 59 -4.40 2.99 -28.49
N SER A 60 -5.62 3.50 -28.58
CA SER A 60 -5.84 4.89 -28.96
C SER A 60 -5.72 5.77 -27.71
N VAL A 61 -4.80 6.73 -27.74
CA VAL A 61 -4.53 7.62 -26.61
C VAL A 61 -4.66 9.08 -27.03
N VAL A 62 -4.84 9.94 -26.04
CA VAL A 62 -4.82 11.39 -26.15
C VAL A 62 -3.79 11.95 -25.18
N ASP A 63 -2.95 12.88 -25.64
CA ASP A 63 -2.01 13.57 -24.77
C ASP A 63 -2.75 14.67 -23.99
N VAL A 64 -2.83 14.53 -22.68
CA VAL A 64 -3.50 15.47 -21.78
C VAL A 64 -2.44 16.20 -20.99
N THR A 65 -2.37 17.52 -21.16
CA THR A 65 -1.57 18.39 -20.32
C THR A 65 -2.44 19.00 -19.24
N TYR A 66 -2.00 18.88 -18.00
CA TYR A 66 -2.73 19.37 -16.84
C TYR A 66 -1.80 20.01 -15.83
N SER A 67 -2.33 20.89 -15.00
CA SER A 67 -1.61 21.56 -13.92
C SER A 67 -2.07 21.03 -12.57
N LEU A 68 -1.13 20.56 -11.75
CA LEU A 68 -1.33 20.22 -10.33
C LEU A 68 -0.31 20.97 -9.48
N GLU A 69 -0.78 21.61 -8.42
CA GLU A 69 0.08 22.35 -7.48
C GLU A 69 1.01 23.37 -8.18
N GLY A 70 0.52 24.01 -9.24
CA GLY A 70 1.27 25.01 -10.02
C GLY A 70 2.32 24.44 -10.98
N LYS A 71 2.39 23.12 -11.16
CA LYS A 71 3.29 22.47 -12.12
C LYS A 71 2.47 21.78 -13.22
N ASN A 72 2.99 21.85 -14.44
CA ASN A 72 2.36 21.21 -15.60
C ASN A 72 2.97 19.84 -15.85
N PHE A 73 2.11 18.87 -16.16
CA PHE A 73 2.45 17.50 -16.53
C PHE A 73 1.69 17.11 -17.79
N THR A 74 2.24 16.15 -18.54
CA THR A 74 1.58 15.60 -19.74
C THR A 74 1.64 14.10 -19.68
N ASP A 75 0.47 13.47 -19.82
CA ASP A 75 0.32 12.01 -19.89
C ASP A 75 -0.45 11.60 -21.15
N ALA A 76 -0.07 10.45 -21.71
CA ALA A 76 -0.82 9.80 -22.75
C ALA A 76 -1.92 8.94 -22.11
N ILE A 77 -3.16 9.32 -22.26
CA ILE A 77 -4.31 8.72 -21.59
C ILE A 77 -5.21 8.03 -22.63
N ASP A 78 -5.72 6.84 -22.31
CA ASP A 78 -6.68 6.15 -23.17
C ASP A 78 -7.89 7.06 -23.50
N VAL A 79 -8.29 7.09 -24.77
CA VAL A 79 -9.37 7.97 -25.26
C VAL A 79 -10.71 7.71 -24.58
N ASN A 80 -10.93 6.53 -24.02
CA ASN A 80 -12.14 6.12 -23.35
C ASN A 80 -12.02 6.16 -21.82
N ALA A 81 -10.90 6.65 -21.28
CA ALA A 81 -10.69 6.75 -19.85
C ALA A 81 -11.37 8.00 -19.26
N SER A 82 -11.96 7.85 -18.09
CA SER A 82 -12.35 8.92 -17.16
C SER A 82 -11.46 8.96 -15.92
N MET A 83 -10.53 7.98 -15.82
CA MET A 83 -9.59 7.81 -14.72
C MET A 83 -8.27 7.29 -15.28
N HIS A 84 -7.14 7.79 -14.76
CA HIS A 84 -5.81 7.42 -15.23
C HIS A 84 -4.80 7.36 -14.09
N PRO A 85 -4.09 6.24 -13.89
CA PRO A 85 -2.98 6.18 -12.96
C PRO A 85 -1.73 6.83 -13.57
N THR A 86 -1.08 7.71 -12.82
CA THR A 86 0.18 8.35 -13.21
C THR A 86 1.20 8.32 -12.08
N LYS A 87 2.45 8.58 -12.41
CA LYS A 87 3.53 8.77 -11.42
C LYS A 87 3.84 10.24 -11.14
N GLN A 88 3.06 11.14 -11.71
CA GLN A 88 3.21 12.58 -11.52
C GLN A 88 2.27 13.09 -10.40
N PRO A 89 2.72 13.95 -9.51
CA PRO A 89 4.02 14.59 -9.34
C PRO A 89 5.06 13.84 -8.49
N GLY A 90 5.29 12.57 -8.72
CA GLY A 90 6.38 11.81 -8.07
C GLY A 90 5.93 10.73 -7.10
N ALA A 91 4.63 10.47 -6.97
CA ALA A 91 4.03 9.35 -6.27
C ALA A 91 2.99 8.69 -7.17
N THR A 92 2.50 7.51 -6.79
CA THR A 92 1.34 6.93 -7.48
C THR A 92 0.15 7.86 -7.33
N THR A 93 -0.26 8.46 -8.41
CA THR A 93 -1.38 9.42 -8.46
C THR A 93 -2.49 8.85 -9.33
N LEU A 94 -3.72 8.97 -8.88
CA LEU A 94 -4.90 8.66 -9.66
C LEU A 94 -5.54 9.98 -10.12
N LEU A 95 -5.56 10.20 -11.44
CA LEU A 95 -6.28 11.31 -12.04
C LEU A 95 -7.71 10.88 -12.38
N ALA A 96 -8.67 11.76 -12.20
CA ALA A 96 -10.06 11.53 -12.60
C ALA A 96 -10.68 12.82 -13.12
N THR A 97 -11.63 12.65 -14.03
CA THR A 97 -12.40 13.75 -14.63
C THR A 97 -13.50 14.26 -13.72
N ASP A 98 -13.85 13.49 -12.68
CA ASP A 98 -14.88 13.81 -11.71
C ASP A 98 -14.49 13.40 -10.29
N LYS A 99 -15.04 14.11 -9.31
CA LYS A 99 -14.79 13.90 -7.89
C LYS A 99 -15.41 12.59 -7.37
N SER A 100 -16.50 12.15 -7.97
CA SER A 100 -17.21 10.93 -7.54
C SER A 100 -16.35 9.68 -7.77
N THR A 101 -15.56 9.66 -8.82
CA THR A 101 -14.57 8.61 -9.09
C THR A 101 -13.49 8.55 -8.02
N ILE A 102 -12.96 9.68 -7.58
CA ILE A 102 -12.00 9.74 -6.45
C ILE A 102 -12.64 9.25 -5.16
N LEU A 103 -13.88 9.68 -4.87
CA LEU A 103 -14.59 9.23 -3.67
C LEU A 103 -14.86 7.72 -3.68
N ARG A 104 -15.17 7.14 -4.84
CA ARG A 104 -15.35 5.69 -4.99
C ARG A 104 -14.06 4.94 -4.69
N GLU A 105 -12.92 5.43 -5.20
CA GLU A 105 -11.60 4.85 -4.93
C GLU A 105 -11.22 4.94 -3.45
N LEU A 106 -11.45 6.09 -2.81
CA LEU A 106 -11.20 6.26 -1.39
C LEU A 106 -12.04 5.32 -0.52
N ARG A 107 -13.32 5.14 -0.86
CA ARG A 107 -14.20 4.21 -0.15
C ARG A 107 -13.78 2.75 -0.33
N ALA A 108 -13.31 2.38 -1.54
CA ALA A 108 -12.79 1.04 -1.79
C ALA A 108 -11.50 0.79 -0.99
N THR A 109 -10.58 1.73 -0.97
CA THR A 109 -9.34 1.65 -0.17
C THR A 109 -9.66 1.54 1.32
N LEU A 110 -10.52 2.42 1.84
CA LEU A 110 -10.94 2.40 3.25
C LEU A 110 -11.50 1.03 3.65
N LYS A 111 -12.39 0.48 2.83
CA LYS A 111 -12.97 -0.83 3.12
C LYS A 111 -11.92 -1.95 3.15
N ILE A 112 -10.96 -1.94 2.21
CA ILE A 112 -9.86 -2.92 2.19
C ILE A 112 -9.03 -2.82 3.46
N ASP A 113 -8.69 -1.60 3.89
CA ASP A 113 -7.87 -1.37 5.07
C ASP A 113 -8.62 -1.74 6.37
N GLU A 114 -9.92 -1.43 6.45
CA GLU A 114 -10.78 -1.84 7.57
C GLU A 114 -10.91 -3.36 7.66
N ASP A 115 -11.15 -4.05 6.53
CA ASP A 115 -11.22 -5.51 6.46
C ASP A 115 -9.86 -6.15 6.85
N TYR A 116 -8.74 -5.56 6.42
CA TYR A 116 -7.40 -6.01 6.81
C TYR A 116 -7.18 -5.88 8.31
N LEU A 117 -7.49 -4.71 8.89
CA LEU A 117 -7.33 -4.46 10.32
C LEU A 117 -8.22 -5.37 11.17
N ALA A 118 -9.43 -5.68 10.71
CA ALA A 118 -10.33 -6.61 11.39
C ALA A 118 -9.78 -8.04 11.50
N HIS A 119 -8.90 -8.46 10.56
CA HIS A 119 -8.37 -9.83 10.51
C HIS A 119 -6.90 -9.94 10.97
N VAL A 120 -6.27 -8.84 11.34
CA VAL A 120 -4.85 -8.81 11.73
C VAL A 120 -4.56 -9.68 12.94
N ASP A 121 -5.44 -9.70 13.94
CA ASP A 121 -5.27 -10.49 15.15
C ASP A 121 -5.42 -11.99 14.88
N ASP A 122 -6.33 -12.39 14.02
CA ASP A 122 -6.51 -13.79 13.59
C ASP A 122 -5.28 -14.29 12.82
N GLU A 123 -4.75 -13.49 11.91
CA GLU A 123 -3.54 -13.82 11.15
C GLU A 123 -2.32 -13.91 12.08
N LYS A 124 -2.18 -13.01 13.04
CA LYS A 124 -1.14 -13.06 14.07
C LYS A 124 -1.21 -14.36 14.87
N ALA A 125 -2.40 -14.70 15.40
CA ALA A 125 -2.60 -15.93 16.15
C ALA A 125 -2.27 -17.19 15.32
N ARG A 126 -2.64 -17.19 14.02
CA ARG A 126 -2.30 -18.29 13.10
C ARG A 126 -0.80 -18.40 12.88
N ARG A 127 -0.09 -17.28 12.71
CA ARG A 127 1.36 -17.27 12.55
C ARG A 127 2.10 -17.67 13.80
N GLU A 128 1.64 -17.27 14.98
CA GLU A 128 2.20 -17.70 16.26
C GLU A 128 2.12 -19.21 16.44
N LYS A 129 0.96 -19.84 16.13
CA LYS A 129 0.81 -21.29 16.11
C LYS A 129 1.76 -21.98 15.13
N SER A 130 1.92 -21.41 13.93
CA SER A 130 2.84 -21.93 12.93
C SER A 130 4.29 -21.87 13.41
N VAL A 131 4.71 -20.74 14.00
CA VAL A 131 6.05 -20.57 14.59
C VAL A 131 6.29 -21.58 15.70
N ALA A 132 5.32 -21.78 16.60
CA ALA A 132 5.43 -22.77 17.68
C ALA A 132 5.60 -24.19 17.11
N LYS A 133 4.82 -24.54 16.09
CA LYS A 133 4.92 -25.87 15.45
C LYS A 133 6.25 -26.04 14.70
N CYS A 134 6.73 -25.02 14.01
CA CYS A 134 8.04 -25.08 13.36
C CYS A 134 9.16 -25.29 14.40
N ARG A 135 9.14 -24.59 15.51
CA ARG A 135 10.13 -24.74 16.59
C ARG A 135 10.10 -26.16 17.18
N GLU A 136 8.90 -26.68 17.43
CA GLU A 136 8.74 -28.08 17.90
C GLU A 136 9.37 -29.06 16.91
N LEU A 137 9.09 -28.96 15.63
CA LEU A 137 9.63 -29.85 14.60
C LEU A 137 11.16 -29.70 14.46
N ILE A 138 11.68 -28.47 14.51
CA ILE A 138 13.12 -28.24 14.47
C ILE A 138 13.79 -28.90 15.69
N SER A 139 13.24 -28.77 16.90
CA SER A 139 13.79 -29.39 18.08
C SER A 139 13.75 -30.92 18.06
N GLN A 140 12.81 -31.52 17.29
CA GLN A 140 12.77 -32.97 17.07
C GLN A 140 13.81 -33.46 16.05
N LEU A 141 14.18 -32.61 15.09
CA LEU A 141 15.07 -32.97 13.99
C LEU A 141 16.53 -32.53 14.22
N ASP A 142 16.72 -31.55 15.06
CA ASP A 142 18.01 -30.92 15.35
C ASP A 142 18.26 -30.93 16.87
N THR A 143 19.11 -31.85 17.32
CA THR A 143 19.44 -32.02 18.74
C THR A 143 20.20 -30.82 19.32
N GLU A 144 21.06 -30.17 18.54
CA GLU A 144 21.79 -28.98 18.95
C GLU A 144 20.84 -27.78 19.18
N TYR A 145 19.85 -27.63 18.32
CA TYR A 145 18.78 -26.63 18.49
C TYR A 145 17.96 -26.91 19.75
N ALA A 146 17.62 -28.17 20.01
CA ALA A 146 16.87 -28.57 21.20
C ALA A 146 17.64 -28.26 22.50
N GLU A 147 18.94 -28.54 22.54
CA GLU A 147 19.81 -28.22 23.68
C GLU A 147 19.92 -26.70 23.90
N LYS A 148 20.06 -25.93 22.84
CA LYS A 148 20.10 -24.45 22.91
C LYS A 148 18.80 -23.89 23.46
N GLN A 149 17.65 -24.36 22.98
CA GLN A 149 16.34 -23.95 23.49
C GLN A 149 16.13 -24.32 24.98
N ALA A 150 16.57 -25.50 25.38
CA ALA A 150 16.52 -25.92 26.79
C ALA A 150 17.37 -25.02 27.68
N PHE A 151 18.55 -24.62 27.22
CA PHE A 151 19.45 -23.70 27.90
C PHE A 151 18.85 -22.29 28.02
N GLU A 152 18.31 -21.75 26.94
CA GLU A 152 17.66 -20.43 26.93
C GLU A 152 16.44 -20.40 27.89
N ASN A 153 15.61 -21.45 27.89
CA ASN A 153 14.50 -21.55 28.83
C ASN A 153 14.96 -21.61 30.28
N ARG A 154 16.08 -22.29 30.57
CA ARG A 154 16.64 -22.36 31.91
C ARG A 154 17.17 -21.00 32.40
N ILE A 155 17.83 -20.26 31.50
CA ILE A 155 18.26 -18.87 31.80
C ILE A 155 17.05 -18.01 32.16
N LYS A 156 16.02 -18.01 31.33
CA LYS A 156 14.80 -17.24 31.56
C LYS A 156 14.15 -17.54 32.91
N THR A 157 14.07 -18.82 33.27
CA THR A 157 13.53 -19.24 34.59
C THR A 157 14.38 -18.71 35.74
N LEU A 158 15.70 -18.71 35.59
CA LEU A 158 16.61 -18.16 36.60
C LEU A 158 16.48 -16.65 36.74
N GLU A 159 16.35 -15.93 35.65
CA GLU A 159 16.13 -14.46 35.64
C GLU A 159 14.80 -14.09 36.31
N GLU A 160 13.73 -14.81 36.00
CA GLU A 160 12.42 -14.63 36.62
C GLU A 160 12.49 -14.91 38.14
N GLY A 161 13.17 -15.97 38.57
CA GLY A 161 13.39 -16.31 39.97
C GLY A 161 14.21 -15.23 40.71
N GLN A 162 15.24 -14.71 40.08
CA GLN A 162 16.07 -13.63 40.62
C GLN A 162 15.24 -12.33 40.78
N SER A 163 14.42 -12.00 39.77
CA SER A 163 13.53 -10.84 39.84
C SER A 163 12.52 -10.94 41.00
N GLN A 164 11.94 -12.13 41.18
CA GLN A 164 11.02 -12.38 42.31
C GLN A 164 11.73 -12.27 43.68
N THR A 165 12.93 -12.82 43.78
CA THR A 165 13.75 -12.73 45.01
C THR A 165 14.08 -11.29 45.32
N ASN A 166 14.49 -10.49 44.35
CA ASN A 166 14.77 -9.07 44.54
C ASN A 166 13.51 -8.28 44.97
N ALA A 167 12.35 -8.59 44.39
CA ALA A 167 11.10 -7.96 44.79
C ALA A 167 10.71 -8.32 46.24
N MET A 168 10.91 -9.56 46.67
CA MET A 168 10.69 -9.97 48.05
C MET A 168 11.67 -9.30 49.01
N LEU A 169 12.94 -9.20 48.68
CA LEU A 169 13.94 -8.50 49.45
C LEU A 169 13.57 -7.01 49.64
N GLN A 170 13.14 -6.36 48.58
CA GLN A 170 12.70 -4.97 48.64
C GLN A 170 11.49 -4.80 49.61
N GLN A 171 10.53 -5.71 49.54
CA GLN A 171 9.39 -5.71 50.47
C GLN A 171 9.79 -5.88 51.93
N ILE A 172 10.82 -6.72 52.23
CA ILE A 172 11.34 -6.93 53.57
C ILE A 172 12.04 -5.66 54.03
N ILE A 173 12.87 -5.04 53.22
CA ILE A 173 13.57 -3.79 53.54
C ILE A 173 12.55 -2.68 53.86
N ASP A 174 11.53 -2.55 53.02
CA ASP A 174 10.48 -1.54 53.22
C ASP A 174 9.67 -1.73 54.54
N LYS A 175 9.53 -3.00 54.99
CA LYS A 175 8.89 -3.32 56.27
C LYS A 175 9.80 -3.08 57.48
N LEU A 176 11.10 -3.22 57.32
CA LEU A 176 12.09 -3.00 58.40
C LEU A 176 12.35 -1.50 58.64
N ASN A 177 12.11 -0.67 57.62
CA ASN A 177 12.31 0.78 57.69
C ASN A 177 11.07 1.56 58.16
N LYS A 178 9.99 0.89 58.53
CA LYS A 178 8.79 1.44 59.14
C LYS A 178 8.75 1.20 60.65
#